data_7842a0baeb62ae3a86406b4a6c11ea86
#
_entry.id   7842a0baeb62ae3a86406b4a6c11ea86
#
_cell.length_a   1.000
_cell.length_b   1.000
_cell.length_c   1.000
_cell.angle_alpha   90.00
_cell.angle_beta   90.00
_cell.angle_gamma   90.00
#
_symmetry.space_group_name_H-M   'P 1'
#
loop_
_entity.id
_entity.type
_entity.pdbx_description
1 polymer ?
#
loop_
_entity_poly.entity_id
_entity_poly.type
_entity_poly.pdbx_seq_one_letter_code
_entity_poly.pdbx_strand_id
1 'polypeptide(L)'
;MSLFLKQNKKRKGIYLQICDSTYDPTLGYGTQKVVESLGYVDELIARGIADPIEHFSRIVVERNAENPRETKADKIRKACFDEPLKNLGYFLIKTINDDLGVKGCLDFIGKQSGLSYSLYKVLSSLVYARVIDPCSKRKTVEDVLPNLFDVSDVTLDHIYESLGTLGEAYEEIIDVYNNYVNEKWGRNLTHTYFDCTNFYFEIDCEDDFRRKGPSKENRHDPIVGMGLLLDADRVPIGMKMYPGNQSEKPIIREVIKGLKERSGLDANTVRVADKGLNCAENIHSTTVDGDGYIFSKSVKQLPEVEKTWILLDQDYKDVKDSDGTLKYRYKEWVDKFPYSFKDKNGRTTSFEIYEKRVVTFNPKLAEKKRQEILKMVDNVIGLSARSAKRCEYGDAIKYTNLVSTDSDGNLTDGKVVVQINEEAIQKDLQLAGYNMLVTSEVYMPAIEVYDAYHNLWRIEETFRLMKSQLSARPVYLQKRESIIGHFLVCYIAVLLTRILQFKIFKNHYSTETIINFIRKFQVMKCSQKGYFSFQKLNQLGVDLYGKYKVNVRNGFYTKLQIEDLLNNRNSTPRTTRN
;
A
#
# COMPACT_ATOMS: atom_id res chain seq x y z
N MET A 1 5.31 51.35 11.95
CA MET A 1 6.45 52.32 12.02
C MET A 1 7.14 52.14 13.33
N SER A 2 8.47 52.31 13.44
CA SER A 2 9.18 52.24 14.73
C SER A 2 9.67 53.64 15.06
N LEU A 3 8.73 54.41 15.55
CA LEU A 3 9.01 55.79 15.94
C LEU A 3 9.85 55.80 17.22
N PHE A 4 10.80 56.73 17.30
CA PHE A 4 11.57 56.99 18.51
C PHE A 4 11.84 58.45 18.65
N LEU A 5 11.98 58.92 19.89
CA LEU A 5 12.33 60.29 20.21
C LEU A 5 13.86 60.45 20.07
N LYS A 6 14.31 61.26 19.12
CA LYS A 6 15.71 61.57 18.92
C LYS A 6 16.05 62.89 19.64
N GLN A 7 17.06 62.87 20.47
CA GLN A 7 17.59 64.01 21.17
C GLN A 7 18.91 64.44 20.54
N ASN A 8 18.93 65.61 19.89
CA ASN A 8 20.12 66.14 19.23
C ASN A 8 20.70 67.27 20.03
N LYS A 9 21.93 67.12 20.59
CA LYS A 9 22.65 68.20 21.24
C LYS A 9 23.13 69.22 20.21
N LYS A 10 22.64 70.47 20.28
CA LYS A 10 23.06 71.60 19.42
C LYS A 10 23.58 72.74 20.28
N ARG A 11 24.19 73.78 19.67
CA ARG A 11 24.74 74.93 20.40
C ARG A 11 23.74 75.69 21.29
N LYS A 12 22.42 75.63 20.93
CA LYS A 12 21.33 76.27 21.68
C LYS A 12 20.62 75.33 22.67
N GLY A 13 21.12 74.12 22.93
CA GLY A 13 20.48 73.14 23.81
C GLY A 13 20.10 71.85 23.14
N ILE A 14 19.23 71.05 23.78
CA ILE A 14 18.73 69.74 23.25
C ILE A 14 17.54 70.01 22.29
N TYR A 15 17.67 69.52 21.05
CA TYR A 15 16.66 69.61 20.03
C TYR A 15 15.98 68.27 19.86
N LEU A 16 14.65 68.22 19.99
CA LEU A 16 13.83 66.99 19.92
C LEU A 16 13.26 66.79 18.52
N GLN A 17 13.28 65.54 18.07
CA GLN A 17 12.66 65.09 16.81
C GLN A 17 12.06 63.71 17.01
N ILE A 18 10.91 63.43 16.39
CA ILE A 18 10.39 62.10 16.23
C ILE A 18 10.92 61.56 14.90
N CYS A 19 11.62 60.43 14.99
CA CYS A 19 12.20 59.76 13.82
C CYS A 19 11.61 58.37 13.62
N ASP A 20 11.50 57.92 12.37
CA ASP A 20 11.23 56.53 12.00
C ASP A 20 12.54 55.83 11.63
N SER A 21 12.74 54.66 12.18
CA SER A 21 13.87 53.80 11.86
C SER A 21 13.45 52.72 10.83
N THR A 22 14.03 52.77 9.66
CA THR A 22 13.82 51.77 8.61
C THR A 22 15.13 51.15 8.21
N TYR A 23 15.16 49.83 8.03
CA TYR A 23 16.31 49.13 7.46
C TYR A 23 16.25 49.23 5.95
N ASP A 24 17.33 49.75 5.33
CA ASP A 24 17.47 49.81 3.87
C ASP A 24 18.25 48.58 3.40
N PRO A 25 17.65 47.66 2.64
CA PRO A 25 18.31 46.46 2.16
C PRO A 25 19.43 46.75 1.14
N THR A 26 19.36 47.90 0.46
CA THR A 26 20.36 48.29 -0.54
C THR A 26 21.64 48.85 0.09
N LEU A 27 21.50 49.47 1.25
CA LEU A 27 22.58 50.06 2.00
C LEU A 27 23.15 49.11 3.09
N GLY A 28 22.41 48.04 3.44
CA GLY A 28 22.84 47.07 4.44
C GLY A 28 22.79 47.58 5.90
N TYR A 29 22.23 48.75 6.16
CA TYR A 29 22.09 49.32 7.52
C TYR A 29 20.78 50.07 7.69
N GLY A 30 20.48 50.39 8.99
CA GLY A 30 19.26 51.14 9.36
C GLY A 30 19.39 52.62 9.02
N THR A 31 18.44 53.17 8.29
CA THR A 31 18.31 54.60 8.01
C THR A 31 17.28 55.22 8.97
N GLN A 32 17.46 56.50 9.27
CA GLN A 32 16.56 57.29 10.14
C GLN A 32 15.94 58.41 9.33
N LYS A 33 14.61 58.46 9.25
CA LYS A 33 13.88 59.53 8.62
C LYS A 33 13.19 60.38 9.69
N VAL A 34 13.41 61.70 9.66
CA VAL A 34 12.68 62.63 10.55
C VAL A 34 11.22 62.68 10.12
N VAL A 35 10.31 62.33 11.03
CA VAL A 35 8.89 62.37 10.84
C VAL A 35 8.32 63.73 11.32
N GLU A 36 8.83 64.19 12.45
CA GLU A 36 8.34 65.43 13.08
C GLU A 36 9.48 66.12 13.82
N SER A 37 9.62 67.45 13.63
CA SER A 37 10.59 68.28 14.34
C SER A 37 9.89 69.05 15.44
N LEU A 38 10.23 68.78 16.71
CA LEU A 38 9.51 69.30 17.85
C LEU A 38 10.02 70.63 18.36
N GLY A 39 11.36 70.85 18.26
CA GLY A 39 11.99 72.10 18.70
C GLY A 39 12.99 71.89 19.86
N TYR A 40 13.50 73.00 20.41
CA TYR A 40 14.40 72.97 21.54
C TYR A 40 13.64 72.71 22.86
N VAL A 41 14.22 71.97 23.80
CA VAL A 41 13.64 71.63 25.09
C VAL A 41 13.25 72.91 25.84
N ASP A 42 14.14 73.89 25.88
CA ASP A 42 13.88 75.18 26.59
C ASP A 42 12.71 75.97 26.01
N GLU A 43 12.56 75.95 24.68
CA GLU A 43 11.43 76.57 23.98
C GLU A 43 10.11 75.86 24.24
N LEU A 44 10.15 74.53 24.41
CA LEU A 44 8.99 73.69 24.71
C LEU A 44 8.55 73.88 26.15
N ILE A 45 9.50 74.04 27.07
CA ILE A 45 9.21 74.40 28.50
C ILE A 45 8.57 75.79 28.54
N ALA A 46 9.10 76.75 27.81
CA ALA A 46 8.49 78.10 27.72
C ALA A 46 7.07 78.08 27.16
N ARG A 47 6.69 77.11 26.36
CA ARG A 47 5.32 76.86 25.83
C ARG A 47 4.42 76.10 26.78
N GLY A 48 4.87 75.78 28.01
CA GLY A 48 4.07 75.19 29.06
C GLY A 48 4.17 73.65 29.18
N ILE A 49 5.09 73.01 28.52
CA ILE A 49 5.33 71.57 28.65
C ILE A 49 6.38 71.36 29.74
N ALA A 50 5.99 70.87 30.90
CA ALA A 50 6.84 70.77 32.09
C ALA A 50 8.07 69.85 31.89
N ASP A 51 7.89 68.71 31.26
CA ASP A 51 8.96 67.81 30.84
C ASP A 51 8.71 67.38 29.36
N PRO A 52 9.35 68.09 28.39
CA PRO A 52 9.16 67.80 26.97
C PRO A 52 9.67 66.39 26.56
N ILE A 53 10.72 65.90 27.25
CA ILE A 53 11.31 64.60 26.92
C ILE A 53 10.34 63.47 27.31
N GLU A 54 9.85 63.52 28.56
CA GLU A 54 8.88 62.52 29.03
C GLU A 54 7.56 62.61 28.24
N HIS A 55 7.08 63.85 28.02
CA HIS A 55 5.83 64.10 27.28
C HIS A 55 5.87 63.49 25.87
N PHE A 56 6.90 63.77 25.07
CA PHE A 56 7.00 63.25 23.70
C PHE A 56 7.42 61.80 23.65
N SER A 57 8.13 61.30 24.68
CA SER A 57 8.37 59.85 24.79
C SER A 57 7.07 59.06 24.95
N ARG A 58 6.12 59.60 25.76
CA ARG A 58 4.78 58.97 25.92
C ARG A 58 3.98 59.00 24.61
N ILE A 59 3.98 60.12 23.91
CA ILE A 59 3.32 60.27 22.60
C ILE A 59 3.91 59.27 21.58
N VAL A 60 5.23 59.06 21.60
CA VAL A 60 5.87 58.08 20.72
C VAL A 60 5.44 56.66 21.08
N VAL A 61 5.33 56.31 22.34
CA VAL A 61 4.81 55.00 22.77
C VAL A 61 3.37 54.80 22.36
N GLU A 62 2.51 55.81 22.55
CA GLU A 62 1.09 55.77 22.14
C GLU A 62 0.94 55.60 20.61
N ARG A 63 1.66 56.38 19.80
CA ARG A 63 1.64 56.28 18.33
C ARG A 63 2.17 54.92 17.83
N ASN A 64 3.16 54.32 18.53
CA ASN A 64 3.64 52.98 18.20
C ASN A 64 2.64 51.90 18.62
N ALA A 65 1.87 52.10 19.68
CA ALA A 65 0.80 51.19 20.10
C ALA A 65 -0.40 51.22 19.17
N GLU A 66 -0.79 52.41 18.66
CA GLU A 66 -1.86 52.59 17.67
C GLU A 66 -1.49 51.99 16.31
N ASN A 67 -0.22 52.03 15.92
CA ASN A 67 0.28 51.46 14.65
C ASN A 67 1.45 50.51 14.92
N PRO A 68 1.18 49.32 15.47
CA PRO A 68 2.23 48.37 15.77
C PRO A 68 2.97 47.97 14.49
N ARG A 69 4.28 47.99 14.55
CA ARG A 69 5.10 47.53 13.43
C ARG A 69 4.81 46.05 13.20
N GLU A 70 4.32 45.71 12.02
CA GLU A 70 4.26 44.29 11.61
C GLU A 70 5.63 43.65 11.80
N THR A 71 5.70 42.69 12.69
CA THR A 71 6.93 41.94 12.89
C THR A 71 7.25 41.12 11.64
N LYS A 72 8.51 40.72 11.49
CA LYS A 72 8.89 39.80 10.41
C LYS A 72 8.05 38.50 10.48
N ALA A 73 7.67 38.11 11.69
CA ALA A 73 6.77 36.99 11.93
C ALA A 73 5.34 37.26 11.46
N ASP A 74 4.79 38.48 11.67
CA ASP A 74 3.45 38.84 11.22
C ASP A 74 3.37 38.96 9.69
N LYS A 75 4.41 39.49 9.05
CA LYS A 75 4.53 39.52 7.58
C LYS A 75 4.60 38.13 6.98
N ILE A 76 5.37 37.22 7.61
CA ILE A 76 5.43 35.81 7.25
C ILE A 76 4.07 35.17 7.48
N ARG A 77 3.44 35.42 8.61
CA ARG A 77 2.13 34.87 8.96
C ARG A 77 1.06 35.29 7.94
N LYS A 78 0.97 36.58 7.58
CA LYS A 78 0.04 37.06 6.54
C LYS A 78 0.34 36.50 5.15
N ALA A 79 1.61 36.45 4.74
CA ALA A 79 2.01 35.89 3.46
C ALA A 79 1.75 34.38 3.33
N CYS A 80 1.63 33.68 4.47
CA CYS A 80 1.46 32.24 4.50
C CYS A 80 -0.03 31.80 4.54
N PHE A 81 -0.97 32.67 4.89
CA PHE A 81 -2.36 32.28 5.06
C PHE A 81 -3.08 31.88 3.75
N ASP A 82 -2.60 32.33 2.60
CA ASP A 82 -3.23 32.11 1.29
C ASP A 82 -2.44 31.12 0.39
N GLU A 83 -1.30 30.63 0.83
CA GLU A 83 -0.49 29.70 0.01
C GLU A 83 -0.81 28.24 0.38
N PRO A 84 -1.13 27.39 -0.59
CA PRO A 84 -1.43 25.98 -0.33
C PRO A 84 -0.21 25.21 0.15
N LEU A 85 -0.47 24.20 1.00
CA LEU A 85 0.56 23.23 1.40
C LEU A 85 0.89 22.33 0.20
N LYS A 86 2.15 22.29 -0.20
CA LYS A 86 2.64 21.35 -1.22
C LYS A 86 3.28 20.14 -0.57
N ASN A 87 2.93 18.96 -1.05
CA ASN A 87 3.61 17.74 -0.62
C ASN A 87 4.98 17.67 -1.30
N LEU A 88 6.03 17.47 -0.50
CA LEU A 88 7.39 17.25 -0.98
C LEU A 88 7.79 15.77 -0.83
N GLY A 89 7.15 15.04 0.09
CA GLY A 89 7.53 13.66 0.44
C GLY A 89 7.45 12.65 -0.70
N TYR A 90 6.65 12.92 -1.74
CA TYR A 90 6.59 12.06 -2.92
C TYR A 90 7.91 11.94 -3.67
N PHE A 91 8.89 12.78 -3.37
CA PHE A 91 10.23 12.68 -3.96
C PHE A 91 10.81 11.27 -3.82
N LEU A 92 10.53 10.56 -2.73
CA LEU A 92 11.00 9.19 -2.50
C LEU A 92 10.49 8.21 -3.58
N ILE A 93 9.21 8.30 -3.92
CA ILE A 93 8.61 7.47 -4.97
C ILE A 93 9.05 7.95 -6.35
N LYS A 94 9.06 9.28 -6.56
CA LYS A 94 9.47 9.90 -7.83
C LYS A 94 10.89 9.52 -8.18
N THR A 95 11.81 9.64 -7.23
CA THR A 95 13.23 9.31 -7.42
C THR A 95 13.43 7.89 -7.91
N ILE A 96 12.74 6.90 -7.29
CA ILE A 96 12.83 5.51 -7.72
C ILE A 96 12.23 5.32 -9.11
N ASN A 97 11.07 5.93 -9.38
CA ASN A 97 10.40 5.81 -10.65
C ASN A 97 11.22 6.40 -11.80
N ASP A 98 11.84 7.57 -11.57
CA ASP A 98 12.74 8.21 -12.54
C ASP A 98 14.03 7.40 -12.74
N ASP A 99 14.59 6.87 -11.65
CA ASP A 99 15.79 6.04 -11.65
C ASP A 99 15.62 4.71 -12.39
N LEU A 100 14.40 4.19 -12.48
CA LEU A 100 14.10 3.02 -13.30
C LEU A 100 14.23 3.33 -14.80
N GLY A 101 14.09 4.59 -15.22
CA GLY A 101 14.29 4.96 -16.62
C GLY A 101 13.19 4.54 -17.58
N VAL A 102 12.04 4.10 -17.09
CA VAL A 102 10.91 3.55 -17.88
C VAL A 102 10.22 4.57 -18.79
N LYS A 103 10.54 5.86 -18.66
CA LYS A 103 9.86 6.95 -19.37
C LYS A 103 9.82 6.76 -20.89
N GLY A 104 10.95 6.40 -21.50
CA GLY A 104 11.03 6.24 -22.95
C GLY A 104 10.10 5.17 -23.50
N CYS A 105 10.05 4.02 -22.81
CA CYS A 105 9.17 2.91 -23.20
C CYS A 105 7.68 3.28 -23.02
N LEU A 106 7.31 3.91 -21.91
CA LEU A 106 5.93 4.32 -21.65
C LEU A 106 5.44 5.39 -22.63
N ASP A 107 6.28 6.38 -22.94
CA ASP A 107 5.93 7.42 -23.90
C ASP A 107 5.85 6.86 -25.33
N PHE A 108 6.61 5.79 -25.65
CA PHE A 108 6.49 5.06 -26.91
C PHE A 108 5.14 4.32 -27.01
N ILE A 109 4.74 3.59 -25.96
CA ILE A 109 3.42 2.94 -25.86
C ILE A 109 2.30 3.99 -26.05
N GLY A 110 2.40 5.13 -25.36
CA GLY A 110 1.42 6.21 -25.50
C GLY A 110 1.31 6.74 -26.93
N LYS A 111 2.44 6.95 -27.60
CA LYS A 111 2.46 7.39 -29.03
C LYS A 111 1.83 6.36 -29.96
N GLN A 112 2.10 5.07 -29.78
CA GLN A 112 1.46 4.02 -30.57
C GLN A 112 -0.05 4.00 -30.37
N SER A 113 -0.55 4.34 -29.19
CA SER A 113 -1.98 4.48 -28.88
C SER A 113 -2.59 5.84 -29.32
N GLY A 114 -1.81 6.69 -29.98
CA GLY A 114 -2.28 7.98 -30.49
C GLY A 114 -2.27 9.15 -29.51
N LEU A 115 -1.68 8.99 -28.32
CA LEU A 115 -1.60 10.06 -27.34
C LEU A 115 -0.63 11.15 -27.77
N SER A 116 -1.05 12.42 -27.66
CA SER A 116 -0.23 13.61 -27.98
C SER A 116 0.62 14.10 -26.81
N TYR A 117 0.49 13.50 -25.62
CA TYR A 117 1.16 13.85 -24.38
C TYR A 117 1.91 12.66 -23.78
N SER A 118 2.71 12.88 -22.74
CA SER A 118 3.52 11.84 -22.10
C SER A 118 2.65 10.90 -21.24
N LEU A 119 2.55 9.63 -21.62
CA LEU A 119 1.89 8.58 -20.83
C LEU A 119 2.60 8.37 -19.50
N TYR A 120 3.95 8.42 -19.49
CA TYR A 120 4.73 8.33 -18.27
C TYR A 120 4.36 9.42 -17.27
N LYS A 121 4.17 10.66 -17.73
CA LYS A 121 3.81 11.77 -16.86
C LYS A 121 2.45 11.57 -16.22
N VAL A 122 1.45 11.13 -16.98
CA VAL A 122 0.10 10.84 -16.43
C VAL A 122 0.15 9.68 -15.44
N LEU A 123 0.78 8.55 -15.81
CA LEU A 123 0.93 7.40 -14.92
C LEU A 123 1.63 7.79 -13.62
N SER A 124 2.76 8.47 -13.72
CA SER A 124 3.55 8.88 -12.55
C SER A 124 2.74 9.81 -11.64
N SER A 125 2.03 10.79 -12.20
CA SER A 125 1.16 11.70 -11.46
C SER A 125 0.06 10.95 -10.70
N LEU A 126 -0.58 9.98 -11.35
CA LEU A 126 -1.59 9.12 -10.72
C LEU A 126 -1.01 8.25 -9.61
N VAL A 127 0.18 7.69 -9.81
CA VAL A 127 0.89 6.88 -8.80
C VAL A 127 1.25 7.73 -7.58
N TYR A 128 1.82 8.92 -7.79
CA TYR A 128 2.17 9.81 -6.67
C TYR A 128 0.94 10.25 -5.90
N ALA A 129 -0.11 10.69 -6.61
CA ALA A 129 -1.37 11.08 -5.97
C ALA A 129 -1.98 9.91 -5.18
N ARG A 130 -1.93 8.67 -5.72
CA ARG A 130 -2.45 7.47 -5.05
C ARG A 130 -1.74 7.17 -3.73
N VAL A 131 -0.44 7.42 -3.64
CA VAL A 131 0.33 7.23 -2.39
C VAL A 131 0.06 8.36 -1.40
N ILE A 132 -0.06 9.60 -1.87
CA ILE A 132 -0.21 10.79 -1.00
C ILE A 132 -1.62 10.89 -0.45
N ASP A 133 -2.62 10.99 -1.31
CA ASP A 133 -4.04 11.14 -0.96
C ASP A 133 -4.92 10.39 -1.96
N PRO A 134 -5.20 9.09 -1.70
CA PRO A 134 -5.99 8.27 -2.60
C PRO A 134 -7.45 8.76 -2.65
N CYS A 135 -7.86 9.26 -3.80
CA CYS A 135 -9.19 9.82 -4.02
C CYS A 135 -9.71 9.54 -5.45
N SER A 136 -10.86 10.12 -5.81
CA SER A 136 -11.43 10.03 -7.16
C SER A 136 -10.53 10.72 -8.19
N LYS A 137 -10.63 10.36 -9.47
CA LYS A 137 -9.82 10.96 -10.54
C LYS A 137 -10.03 12.48 -10.65
N ARG A 138 -11.27 12.92 -10.49
CA ARG A 138 -11.61 14.33 -10.46
C ARG A 138 -10.93 15.06 -9.31
N LYS A 139 -11.10 14.55 -8.08
CA LYS A 139 -10.46 15.11 -6.90
C LYS A 139 -8.93 15.06 -6.99
N THR A 140 -8.36 14.03 -7.63
CA THR A 140 -6.92 13.96 -7.89
C THR A 140 -6.46 15.20 -8.67
N VAL A 141 -7.17 15.60 -9.75
CA VAL A 141 -6.81 16.78 -10.56
C VAL A 141 -7.06 18.09 -9.82
N GLU A 142 -8.20 18.18 -9.12
CA GLU A 142 -8.63 19.43 -8.47
C GLU A 142 -7.84 19.73 -7.19
N ASP A 143 -7.56 18.70 -6.35
CA ASP A 143 -7.04 18.91 -4.99
C ASP A 143 -5.63 18.36 -4.76
N VAL A 144 -5.20 17.29 -5.48
CA VAL A 144 -3.92 16.64 -5.18
C VAL A 144 -2.80 17.11 -6.09
N LEU A 145 -3.00 17.06 -7.42
CA LEU A 145 -1.95 17.44 -8.38
C LEU A 145 -1.50 18.91 -8.24
N PRO A 146 -2.37 19.89 -7.96
CA PRO A 146 -1.93 21.27 -7.73
C PRO A 146 -1.01 21.43 -6.53
N ASN A 147 -1.08 20.50 -5.58
CA ASN A 147 -0.26 20.48 -4.37
C ASN A 147 1.04 19.67 -4.54
N LEU A 148 1.34 19.21 -5.75
CA LEU A 148 2.63 18.64 -6.14
C LEU A 148 3.47 19.65 -6.93
N PHE A 149 4.71 19.30 -7.18
CA PHE A 149 5.61 20.05 -8.05
C PHE A 149 5.64 19.39 -9.44
N ASP A 150 5.79 20.18 -10.51
CA ASP A 150 6.00 19.72 -11.89
C ASP A 150 4.92 18.82 -12.53
N VAL A 151 3.67 18.87 -12.04
CA VAL A 151 2.56 18.03 -12.54
C VAL A 151 1.31 18.83 -12.94
N SER A 152 1.42 20.14 -13.12
CA SER A 152 0.28 21.05 -13.30
C SER A 152 -0.44 20.97 -14.66
N ASP A 153 0.11 20.27 -15.64
CA ASP A 153 -0.42 20.15 -17.01
C ASP A 153 -1.19 18.83 -17.27
N VAL A 154 -1.36 17.99 -16.24
CA VAL A 154 -2.18 16.78 -16.35
C VAL A 154 -3.64 17.12 -16.11
N THR A 155 -4.47 16.97 -17.16
CA THR A 155 -5.91 17.25 -17.13
C THR A 155 -6.72 15.99 -16.82
N LEU A 156 -8.01 16.16 -16.53
CA LEU A 156 -8.93 15.05 -16.30
C LEU A 156 -9.11 14.19 -17.55
N ASP A 157 -9.16 14.83 -18.73
CA ASP A 157 -9.27 14.14 -20.02
C ASP A 157 -8.03 13.27 -20.30
N HIS A 158 -6.83 13.81 -20.07
CA HIS A 158 -5.58 13.04 -20.14
C HIS A 158 -5.63 11.81 -19.24
N ILE A 159 -6.21 11.91 -18.03
CA ILE A 159 -6.32 10.79 -17.10
C ILE A 159 -7.26 9.70 -17.65
N TYR A 160 -8.47 10.07 -18.09
CA TYR A 160 -9.44 9.07 -18.54
C TYR A 160 -9.01 8.38 -19.84
N GLU A 161 -8.42 9.10 -20.76
CA GLU A 161 -7.85 8.55 -21.99
C GLU A 161 -6.67 7.62 -21.68
N SER A 162 -5.72 8.08 -20.85
CA SER A 162 -4.57 7.26 -20.45
C SER A 162 -4.98 5.99 -19.71
N LEU A 163 -6.05 6.01 -18.89
CA LEU A 163 -6.49 4.79 -18.20
C LEU A 163 -6.91 3.68 -19.17
N GLY A 164 -7.49 4.01 -20.31
CA GLY A 164 -7.76 3.05 -21.39
C GLY A 164 -6.47 2.43 -21.91
N THR A 165 -5.55 3.27 -22.39
CA THR A 165 -4.24 2.85 -22.90
C THR A 165 -3.44 2.03 -21.89
N LEU A 166 -3.41 2.47 -20.62
CA LEU A 166 -2.75 1.74 -19.53
C LEU A 166 -3.35 0.36 -19.28
N GLY A 167 -4.67 0.23 -19.47
CA GLY A 167 -5.35 -1.05 -19.32
C GLY A 167 -5.17 -1.99 -20.50
N GLU A 168 -5.08 -1.47 -21.70
CA GLU A 168 -4.78 -2.25 -22.91
C GLU A 168 -3.34 -2.79 -22.88
N ALA A 169 -2.39 -1.95 -22.49
CA ALA A 169 -0.96 -2.27 -22.46
C ALA A 169 -0.44 -2.73 -21.08
N TYR A 170 -1.32 -3.11 -20.11
CA TYR A 170 -0.89 -3.32 -18.73
C TYR A 170 0.16 -4.42 -18.56
N GLU A 171 0.10 -5.50 -19.33
CA GLU A 171 1.07 -6.59 -19.27
C GLU A 171 2.45 -6.12 -19.79
N GLU A 172 2.47 -5.42 -20.93
CA GLU A 172 3.70 -4.83 -21.47
C GLU A 172 4.34 -3.83 -20.52
N ILE A 173 3.53 -2.98 -19.88
CA ILE A 173 4.02 -2.01 -18.89
C ILE A 173 4.62 -2.72 -17.66
N ILE A 174 3.98 -3.79 -17.17
CA ILE A 174 4.53 -4.60 -16.07
C ILE A 174 5.88 -5.21 -16.47
N ASP A 175 5.99 -5.72 -17.69
CA ASP A 175 7.23 -6.30 -18.20
C ASP A 175 8.35 -5.25 -18.33
N VAL A 176 8.02 -4.04 -18.79
CA VAL A 176 8.96 -2.90 -18.80
C VAL A 176 9.49 -2.63 -17.39
N TYR A 177 8.60 -2.52 -16.39
CA TYR A 177 9.04 -2.31 -15.01
C TYR A 177 9.86 -3.49 -14.47
N ASN A 178 9.50 -4.73 -14.78
CA ASN A 178 10.23 -5.91 -14.35
C ASN A 178 11.66 -5.93 -14.88
N ASN A 179 11.86 -5.62 -16.16
CA ASN A 179 13.17 -5.61 -16.79
C ASN A 179 14.09 -4.58 -16.13
N TYR A 180 13.63 -3.35 -15.92
CA TYR A 180 14.42 -2.30 -15.28
C TYR A 180 14.67 -2.57 -13.78
N VAL A 181 13.70 -3.16 -13.06
CA VAL A 181 13.89 -3.58 -11.67
C VAL A 181 14.92 -4.70 -11.58
N ASN A 182 14.87 -5.67 -12.51
CA ASN A 182 15.83 -6.77 -12.58
C ASN A 182 17.24 -6.27 -12.88
N GLU A 183 17.38 -5.38 -13.85
CA GLU A 183 18.67 -4.76 -14.19
C GLU A 183 19.28 -4.00 -13.01
N LYS A 184 18.47 -3.24 -12.27
CA LYS A 184 18.97 -2.34 -11.22
C LYS A 184 19.25 -3.02 -9.89
N TRP A 185 18.39 -3.94 -9.45
CA TRP A 185 18.47 -4.57 -8.12
C TRP A 185 18.51 -6.10 -8.14
N GLY A 186 18.33 -6.71 -9.29
CA GLY A 186 18.10 -8.15 -9.42
C GLY A 186 16.72 -8.58 -8.92
N ARG A 187 16.17 -9.62 -9.54
CA ARG A 187 14.97 -10.33 -9.07
C ARG A 187 15.36 -11.60 -8.36
N ASN A 188 14.79 -11.84 -7.19
CA ASN A 188 14.97 -13.08 -6.47
C ASN A 188 13.82 -14.04 -6.81
N LEU A 189 14.05 -14.93 -7.77
CA LEU A 189 13.05 -15.88 -8.26
C LEU A 189 13.16 -17.26 -7.62
N THR A 190 13.94 -17.44 -6.55
CA THR A 190 14.02 -18.72 -5.85
C THR A 190 12.65 -19.24 -5.42
N HIS A 191 11.78 -18.34 -4.98
CA HIS A 191 10.38 -18.61 -4.67
C HIS A 191 9.51 -17.51 -5.29
N THR A 192 8.32 -17.89 -5.73
CA THR A 192 7.28 -16.95 -6.15
C THR A 192 6.01 -17.21 -5.35
N TYR A 193 5.42 -16.14 -4.84
CA TYR A 193 4.20 -16.19 -4.04
C TYR A 193 3.02 -15.72 -4.86
N PHE A 194 2.00 -16.54 -4.97
CA PHE A 194 0.80 -16.20 -5.72
C PHE A 194 -0.45 -16.35 -4.87
N ASP A 195 -1.32 -15.35 -4.92
CA ASP A 195 -2.68 -15.42 -4.37
C ASP A 195 -3.61 -14.51 -5.18
N CYS A 196 -4.91 -14.73 -5.01
CA CYS A 196 -5.97 -13.94 -5.63
C CYS A 196 -6.75 -13.18 -4.57
N THR A 197 -7.26 -12.02 -4.98
CA THR A 197 -8.26 -11.27 -4.22
C THR A 197 -9.36 -10.77 -5.15
N ASN A 198 -10.41 -10.16 -4.60
CA ASN A 198 -11.43 -9.50 -5.39
C ASN A 198 -11.74 -8.09 -4.87
N PHE A 199 -12.29 -7.28 -5.78
CA PHE A 199 -12.74 -5.93 -5.53
C PHE A 199 -14.20 -5.83 -5.96
N TYR A 200 -15.06 -5.34 -5.07
CA TYR A 200 -16.48 -5.16 -5.38
C TYR A 200 -16.74 -3.79 -6.03
N PHE A 201 -17.83 -3.74 -6.77
CA PHE A 201 -18.34 -2.54 -7.43
C PHE A 201 -19.77 -2.29 -6.96
N GLU A 202 -20.03 -1.11 -6.46
CA GLU A 202 -21.38 -0.68 -6.01
C GLU A 202 -22.22 -0.33 -7.24
N ILE A 203 -22.65 -1.35 -7.96
CA ILE A 203 -23.49 -1.27 -9.17
C ILE A 203 -24.59 -2.33 -9.12
N ASP A 204 -25.75 -2.00 -9.69
CA ASP A 204 -26.91 -2.88 -9.69
C ASP A 204 -26.82 -3.97 -10.78
N CYS A 205 -26.23 -3.66 -11.92
CA CYS A 205 -26.17 -4.54 -13.09
C CYS A 205 -24.75 -5.08 -13.32
N GLU A 206 -24.67 -6.35 -13.68
CA GLU A 206 -23.44 -7.00 -14.13
C GLU A 206 -23.12 -6.63 -15.58
N ASP A 207 -21.85 -6.68 -15.94
CA ASP A 207 -21.37 -6.66 -17.32
C ASP A 207 -20.49 -7.90 -17.61
N ASP A 208 -19.74 -7.90 -18.70
CA ASP A 208 -18.87 -9.01 -19.09
C ASP A 208 -17.64 -9.17 -18.17
N PHE A 209 -17.29 -8.16 -17.39
CA PHE A 209 -16.11 -8.12 -16.53
C PHE A 209 -16.46 -8.05 -15.02
N ARG A 210 -17.39 -7.16 -14.64
CA ARG A 210 -17.88 -7.04 -13.26
C ARG A 210 -19.02 -8.04 -13.07
N ARG A 211 -18.71 -9.20 -12.48
CA ARG A 211 -19.64 -10.34 -12.31
C ARG A 211 -19.83 -10.68 -10.85
N LYS A 212 -21.03 -11.15 -10.51
CA LYS A 212 -21.29 -11.75 -9.20
C LYS A 212 -20.56 -13.08 -9.10
N GLY A 213 -19.88 -13.29 -7.98
CA GLY A 213 -19.06 -14.47 -7.72
C GLY A 213 -18.73 -14.66 -6.25
N PRO A 214 -17.86 -15.62 -5.91
CA PRO A 214 -17.45 -15.85 -4.53
C PRO A 214 -16.71 -14.63 -3.97
N SER A 215 -17.43 -13.76 -3.26
CA SER A 215 -16.83 -12.57 -2.64
C SER A 215 -16.06 -12.94 -1.38
N LYS A 216 -14.77 -12.57 -1.31
CA LYS A 216 -13.96 -12.73 -0.07
C LYS A 216 -14.43 -11.82 1.08
N GLU A 217 -15.35 -10.90 0.81
CA GLU A 217 -15.92 -9.96 1.78
C GLU A 217 -17.39 -10.21 2.07
N ASN A 218 -17.93 -11.37 1.61
CA ASN A 218 -19.33 -11.78 1.79
C ASN A 218 -20.34 -10.73 1.28
N ARG A 219 -20.02 -10.03 0.19
CA ARG A 219 -20.92 -9.08 -0.47
C ARG A 219 -21.61 -9.71 -1.66
N HIS A 220 -22.79 -9.20 -1.99
CA HIS A 220 -23.59 -9.61 -3.16
C HIS A 220 -23.34 -8.73 -4.40
N ASP A 221 -22.54 -7.68 -4.24
CA ASP A 221 -22.18 -6.77 -5.35
C ASP A 221 -21.34 -7.50 -6.41
N PRO A 222 -21.41 -7.07 -7.68
CA PRO A 222 -20.50 -7.56 -8.71
C PRO A 222 -19.04 -7.30 -8.32
N ILE A 223 -18.18 -8.25 -8.62
CA ILE A 223 -16.76 -8.22 -8.28
C ILE A 223 -15.89 -8.37 -9.54
N VAL A 224 -14.64 -7.95 -9.42
CA VAL A 224 -13.55 -8.27 -10.34
C VAL A 224 -12.44 -8.94 -9.54
N GLY A 225 -11.91 -10.04 -10.05
CA GLY A 225 -10.80 -10.75 -9.46
C GLY A 225 -9.45 -10.18 -9.86
N MET A 226 -8.47 -10.27 -8.95
CA MET A 226 -7.06 -9.93 -9.19
C MET A 226 -6.17 -11.05 -8.66
N GLY A 227 -5.37 -11.65 -9.55
CA GLY A 227 -4.23 -12.47 -9.18
C GLY A 227 -2.97 -11.60 -9.09
N LEU A 228 -2.17 -11.80 -8.06
CA LEU A 228 -0.92 -11.08 -7.82
C LEU A 228 0.22 -12.08 -7.62
N LEU A 229 1.36 -11.82 -8.25
CA LEU A 229 2.58 -12.60 -8.10
C LEU A 229 3.68 -11.72 -7.50
N LEU A 230 4.33 -12.21 -6.45
CA LEU A 230 5.49 -11.57 -5.81
C LEU A 230 6.74 -12.45 -5.98
N ASP A 231 7.91 -11.84 -6.06
CA ASP A 231 9.19 -12.53 -5.94
C ASP A 231 9.53 -12.90 -4.48
N ALA A 232 10.62 -13.62 -4.25
CA ALA A 232 11.06 -14.03 -2.92
C ALA A 232 11.39 -12.83 -2.00
N ASP A 233 11.75 -11.69 -2.57
CA ASP A 233 11.96 -10.44 -1.84
C ASP A 233 10.66 -9.64 -1.61
N ARG A 234 9.51 -10.22 -1.94
CA ARG A 234 8.16 -9.64 -1.73
C ARG A 234 7.82 -8.44 -2.62
N VAL A 235 8.58 -8.28 -3.71
CA VAL A 235 8.34 -7.22 -4.69
C VAL A 235 7.41 -7.77 -5.78
N PRO A 236 6.34 -7.04 -6.16
CA PRO A 236 5.43 -7.48 -7.23
C PRO A 236 6.16 -7.69 -8.55
N ILE A 237 5.82 -8.80 -9.24
CA ILE A 237 6.36 -9.16 -10.57
C ILE A 237 5.27 -9.42 -11.59
N GLY A 238 4.03 -9.65 -11.19
CA GLY A 238 2.93 -9.90 -12.11
C GLY A 238 1.57 -9.65 -11.50
N MET A 239 0.62 -9.31 -12.36
CA MET A 239 -0.77 -9.07 -12.02
C MET A 239 -1.66 -9.57 -13.15
N LYS A 240 -2.82 -10.15 -12.82
CA LYS A 240 -3.88 -10.48 -13.78
C LYS A 240 -5.23 -10.10 -13.23
N MET A 241 -5.97 -9.32 -14.03
CA MET A 241 -7.36 -9.01 -13.73
C MET A 241 -8.29 -9.96 -14.49
N TYR A 242 -9.36 -10.45 -13.84
CA TYR A 242 -10.28 -11.43 -14.43
C TYR A 242 -11.72 -11.20 -13.94
N PRO A 243 -12.74 -11.65 -14.70
CA PRO A 243 -14.15 -11.53 -14.32
C PRO A 243 -14.46 -12.20 -12.99
N GLY A 244 -15.36 -11.58 -12.20
CA GLY A 244 -15.64 -12.01 -10.82
C GLY A 244 -16.22 -13.42 -10.66
N ASN A 245 -16.80 -13.99 -11.70
CA ASN A 245 -17.32 -15.37 -11.73
C ASN A 245 -16.31 -16.40 -12.25
N GLN A 246 -15.10 -15.98 -12.64
CA GLN A 246 -14.06 -16.88 -13.12
C GLN A 246 -13.36 -17.57 -11.96
N SER A 247 -12.99 -18.86 -12.16
CA SER A 247 -12.18 -19.61 -11.21
C SER A 247 -10.77 -19.00 -11.05
N GLU A 248 -10.28 -18.95 -9.81
CA GLU A 248 -8.92 -18.48 -9.49
C GLU A 248 -7.83 -19.48 -9.95
N LYS A 249 -8.16 -20.78 -10.09
CA LYS A 249 -7.18 -21.85 -10.35
C LYS A 249 -6.36 -21.68 -11.64
N PRO A 250 -6.91 -21.27 -12.80
CA PRO A 250 -6.11 -21.07 -14.01
C PRO A 250 -5.26 -19.80 -13.98
N ILE A 251 -5.58 -18.81 -13.14
CA ILE A 251 -4.94 -17.49 -13.14
C ILE A 251 -3.44 -17.56 -12.85
N ILE A 252 -3.03 -18.42 -11.89
CA ILE A 252 -1.60 -18.62 -11.59
C ILE A 252 -0.81 -19.07 -12.84
N ARG A 253 -1.38 -19.97 -13.64
CA ARG A 253 -0.71 -20.46 -14.87
C ARG A 253 -0.57 -19.36 -15.90
N GLU A 254 -1.62 -18.55 -16.08
CA GLU A 254 -1.62 -17.43 -17.05
C GLU A 254 -0.58 -16.37 -16.67
N VAL A 255 -0.49 -16.01 -15.37
CA VAL A 255 0.48 -15.00 -14.88
C VAL A 255 1.92 -15.49 -15.06
N ILE A 256 2.21 -16.73 -14.64
CA ILE A 256 3.57 -17.28 -14.72
C ILE A 256 4.01 -17.51 -16.15
N LYS A 257 3.10 -18.05 -16.99
CA LYS A 257 3.37 -18.23 -18.43
C LYS A 257 3.70 -16.89 -19.09
N GLY A 258 2.88 -15.85 -18.84
CA GLY A 258 3.13 -14.52 -19.36
C GLY A 258 4.48 -13.94 -18.90
N LEU A 259 4.83 -14.14 -17.62
CA LEU A 259 6.12 -13.70 -17.09
C LEU A 259 7.30 -14.37 -17.80
N LYS A 260 7.27 -15.70 -17.96
CA LYS A 260 8.35 -16.44 -18.64
C LYS A 260 8.48 -16.08 -20.13
N GLU A 261 7.34 -15.96 -20.83
CA GLU A 261 7.34 -15.68 -22.28
C GLU A 261 7.78 -14.27 -22.64
N ARG A 262 7.43 -13.25 -21.81
CA ARG A 262 7.63 -11.84 -22.16
C ARG A 262 8.80 -11.17 -21.48
N SER A 263 9.05 -11.52 -20.20
CA SER A 263 10.03 -10.79 -19.38
C SER A 263 11.43 -11.41 -19.40
N GLY A 264 11.65 -12.52 -20.12
CA GLY A 264 12.93 -13.22 -20.13
C GLY A 264 13.41 -13.70 -18.75
N LEU A 265 12.48 -13.81 -17.79
CA LEU A 265 12.74 -14.29 -16.44
C LEU A 265 12.59 -15.83 -16.41
N ASP A 266 13.44 -16.52 -17.16
CA ASP A 266 13.39 -17.98 -17.36
C ASP A 266 13.92 -18.82 -16.18
N ALA A 267 14.23 -18.18 -15.07
CA ALA A 267 14.71 -18.90 -13.90
C ALA A 267 13.64 -19.86 -13.35
N ASN A 268 14.04 -21.10 -13.05
CA ASN A 268 13.20 -22.03 -12.32
C ASN A 268 12.88 -21.47 -10.93
N THR A 269 11.61 -21.54 -10.55
CA THR A 269 11.12 -21.01 -9.28
C THR A 269 10.31 -22.06 -8.52
N VAL A 270 10.25 -21.94 -7.19
CA VAL A 270 9.31 -22.70 -6.38
C VAL A 270 8.04 -21.84 -6.20
N ARG A 271 6.94 -22.30 -6.80
CA ARG A 271 5.62 -21.61 -6.72
C ARG A 271 4.96 -21.90 -5.39
N VAL A 272 4.69 -20.86 -4.62
CA VAL A 272 4.03 -20.98 -3.30
C VAL A 272 2.62 -20.41 -3.40
N ALA A 273 1.62 -21.23 -3.06
CA ALA A 273 0.21 -20.82 -3.12
C ALA A 273 -0.66 -21.55 -2.08
N ASP A 274 -1.84 -20.96 -1.78
CA ASP A 274 -2.77 -21.53 -0.82
C ASP A 274 -3.58 -22.70 -1.43
N LYS A 275 -4.29 -23.43 -0.55
CA LYS A 275 -5.12 -24.62 -0.85
C LYS A 275 -6.15 -24.41 -1.97
N GLY A 276 -6.64 -23.16 -2.15
CA GLY A 276 -7.58 -22.83 -3.22
C GLY A 276 -6.98 -23.03 -4.62
N LEU A 277 -5.66 -22.94 -4.75
CA LEU A 277 -4.91 -23.07 -5.98
C LEU A 277 -4.26 -24.45 -6.16
N ASN A 278 -4.34 -25.33 -5.15
CA ASN A 278 -3.85 -26.70 -5.22
C ASN A 278 -4.80 -27.57 -6.06
N CYS A 279 -4.44 -27.81 -7.29
CA CYS A 279 -5.15 -28.75 -8.18
C CYS A 279 -4.16 -29.45 -9.11
N ALA A 280 -4.56 -30.60 -9.63
CA ALA A 280 -3.73 -31.44 -10.50
C ALA A 280 -3.21 -30.67 -11.73
N GLU A 281 -4.02 -29.81 -12.32
CA GLU A 281 -3.60 -28.98 -13.47
C GLU A 281 -2.48 -27.99 -13.11
N ASN A 282 -2.52 -27.36 -11.91
CA ASN A 282 -1.49 -26.44 -11.48
C ASN A 282 -0.18 -27.18 -11.16
N ILE A 283 -0.27 -28.35 -10.52
CA ILE A 283 0.88 -29.24 -10.27
C ILE A 283 1.50 -29.68 -11.60
N HIS A 284 0.69 -30.15 -12.55
CA HIS A 284 1.16 -30.57 -13.88
C HIS A 284 1.86 -29.41 -14.63
N SER A 285 1.25 -28.22 -14.66
CA SER A 285 1.87 -27.04 -15.28
C SER A 285 3.22 -26.71 -14.67
N THR A 286 3.33 -26.79 -13.32
CA THR A 286 4.59 -26.55 -12.62
C THR A 286 5.69 -27.50 -13.08
N THR A 287 5.35 -28.80 -13.18
CA THR A 287 6.28 -29.83 -13.63
C THR A 287 6.72 -29.62 -15.09
N VAL A 288 5.76 -29.28 -15.98
CA VAL A 288 6.06 -29.03 -17.41
C VAL A 288 6.96 -27.80 -17.59
N ASP A 289 6.73 -26.76 -16.77
CA ASP A 289 7.52 -25.52 -16.81
C ASP A 289 8.90 -25.65 -16.16
N GLY A 290 9.23 -26.81 -15.56
CA GLY A 290 10.49 -27.06 -14.85
C GLY A 290 10.57 -26.36 -13.49
N ASP A 291 9.44 -25.88 -12.95
CA ASP A 291 9.36 -25.21 -11.66
C ASP A 291 9.07 -26.20 -10.53
N GLY A 292 9.39 -25.81 -9.28
CA GLY A 292 8.92 -26.47 -8.09
C GLY A 292 7.62 -25.89 -7.56
N TYR A 293 7.03 -26.53 -6.56
CA TYR A 293 5.87 -25.99 -5.86
C TYR A 293 5.86 -26.29 -4.37
N ILE A 294 5.22 -25.42 -3.60
CA ILE A 294 4.80 -25.62 -2.21
C ILE A 294 3.36 -25.17 -2.12
N PHE A 295 2.41 -26.11 -2.03
CA PHE A 295 0.99 -25.81 -1.93
C PHE A 295 0.41 -26.35 -0.62
N SER A 296 -0.57 -25.65 -0.06
CA SER A 296 -1.36 -26.19 1.03
C SER A 296 -2.42 -27.15 0.50
N LYS A 297 -2.71 -28.23 1.26
CA LYS A 297 -3.74 -29.21 0.94
C LYS A 297 -4.71 -29.35 2.11
N SER A 298 -6.00 -29.39 1.83
CA SER A 298 -7.01 -29.52 2.87
C SER A 298 -6.94 -30.92 3.51
N VAL A 299 -6.64 -30.98 4.80
CA VAL A 299 -6.59 -32.23 5.57
C VAL A 299 -7.94 -32.94 5.58
N LYS A 300 -9.04 -32.16 5.56
CA LYS A 300 -10.40 -32.71 5.58
C LYS A 300 -10.78 -33.50 4.32
N GLN A 301 -10.14 -33.20 3.19
CA GLN A 301 -10.43 -33.82 1.89
C GLN A 301 -9.50 -35.00 1.58
N LEU A 302 -8.63 -35.38 2.51
CA LEU A 302 -7.72 -36.51 2.32
C LEU A 302 -8.43 -37.85 2.49
N PRO A 303 -7.88 -38.92 1.85
CA PRO A 303 -8.32 -40.30 2.12
C PRO A 303 -8.23 -40.64 3.62
N GLU A 304 -9.07 -41.54 4.10
CA GLU A 304 -9.12 -41.92 5.53
C GLU A 304 -7.78 -42.49 6.02
N VAL A 305 -7.05 -43.23 5.18
CA VAL A 305 -5.70 -43.76 5.49
C VAL A 305 -4.74 -42.62 5.82
N GLU A 306 -4.74 -41.54 5.02
CA GLU A 306 -3.88 -40.37 5.29
C GLU A 306 -4.32 -39.61 6.54
N LYS A 307 -5.64 -39.48 6.79
CA LYS A 307 -6.16 -38.85 8.02
C LYS A 307 -5.75 -39.65 9.26
N THR A 308 -5.88 -40.98 9.21
CA THR A 308 -5.44 -41.86 10.30
C THR A 308 -3.94 -41.66 10.56
N TRP A 309 -3.12 -41.65 9.51
CA TRP A 309 -1.69 -41.42 9.68
C TRP A 309 -1.40 -40.04 10.30
N ILE A 310 -2.10 -38.98 9.89
CA ILE A 310 -1.96 -37.62 10.44
C ILE A 310 -2.25 -37.63 11.95
N LEU A 311 -3.27 -38.33 12.40
CA LEU A 311 -3.72 -38.35 13.78
C LEU A 311 -2.85 -39.24 14.70
N LEU A 312 -2.04 -40.15 14.13
CA LEU A 312 -1.07 -40.93 14.92
C LEU A 312 0.01 -39.96 15.48
N ASP A 313 0.21 -40.04 16.79
CA ASP A 313 1.15 -39.17 17.51
C ASP A 313 2.64 -39.50 17.22
N GLN A 314 2.87 -40.64 16.60
CA GLN A 314 4.20 -41.15 16.25
C GLN A 314 4.88 -40.28 15.18
N ASP A 315 6.21 -40.15 15.26
CA ASP A 315 7.11 -39.49 14.31
C ASP A 315 6.99 -37.95 14.21
N TYR A 316 6.22 -37.31 15.10
CA TYR A 316 6.18 -35.87 15.17
C TYR A 316 7.47 -35.30 15.79
N LYS A 317 8.03 -34.29 15.14
CA LYS A 317 9.16 -33.49 15.63
C LYS A 317 8.65 -32.14 16.11
N ASP A 318 9.02 -31.75 17.33
CA ASP A 318 8.59 -30.50 17.96
C ASP A 318 9.49 -29.33 17.55
N VAL A 319 8.87 -28.21 17.21
CA VAL A 319 9.51 -26.91 17.04
C VAL A 319 9.02 -25.99 18.14
N LYS A 320 9.97 -25.46 18.94
CA LYS A 320 9.68 -24.62 20.10
C LYS A 320 10.12 -23.19 19.87
N ASP A 321 9.42 -22.24 20.47
CA ASP A 321 9.81 -20.85 20.53
C ASP A 321 11.01 -20.66 21.50
N SER A 322 11.58 -19.45 21.55
CA SER A 322 12.74 -19.10 22.39
C SER A 322 12.47 -19.25 23.91
N ASP A 323 11.19 -19.25 24.34
CA ASP A 323 10.74 -19.47 25.70
C ASP A 323 10.49 -20.94 26.03
N GLY A 324 10.74 -21.87 25.08
CA GLY A 324 10.49 -23.30 25.23
C GLY A 324 9.06 -23.77 24.95
N THR A 325 8.14 -22.84 24.64
CA THR A 325 6.74 -23.16 24.30
C THR A 325 6.66 -23.84 22.94
N LEU A 326 5.81 -24.86 22.81
CA LEU A 326 5.56 -25.53 21.54
C LEU A 326 4.91 -24.56 20.54
N LYS A 327 5.66 -24.23 19.49
CA LYS A 327 5.19 -23.39 18.38
C LYS A 327 4.33 -24.20 17.41
N TYR A 328 4.89 -25.31 16.94
CA TYR A 328 4.20 -26.34 16.16
C TYR A 328 4.99 -27.63 16.21
N ARG A 329 4.36 -28.74 15.79
CA ARG A 329 5.05 -30.00 15.51
C ARG A 329 4.78 -30.42 14.07
N TYR A 330 5.68 -31.19 13.49
CA TYR A 330 5.56 -31.66 12.12
C TYR A 330 6.03 -33.09 11.96
N LYS A 331 5.51 -33.75 10.93
CA LYS A 331 6.06 -34.97 10.36
C LYS A 331 5.98 -34.95 8.85
N GLU A 332 6.82 -35.73 8.19
CA GLU A 332 7.00 -35.71 6.76
C GLU A 332 7.15 -37.10 6.18
N TRP A 333 6.72 -37.27 4.94
CA TRP A 333 7.09 -38.45 4.15
C TRP A 333 7.19 -38.08 2.67
N VAL A 334 7.91 -38.89 1.90
CA VAL A 334 8.11 -38.75 0.46
C VAL A 334 7.63 -40.02 -0.20
N ASP A 335 6.78 -39.87 -1.22
CA ASP A 335 6.30 -40.98 -2.00
C ASP A 335 5.87 -40.51 -3.41
N LYS A 336 5.49 -41.46 -4.27
CA LYS A 336 4.84 -41.18 -5.54
C LYS A 336 3.34 -41.00 -5.34
N PHE A 337 2.82 -39.88 -5.79
CA PHE A 337 1.39 -39.59 -5.70
C PHE A 337 0.78 -39.43 -7.08
N PRO A 338 -0.35 -40.14 -7.34
CA PRO A 338 -1.07 -40.03 -8.60
C PRO A 338 -1.94 -38.77 -8.61
N TYR A 339 -1.96 -38.11 -9.76
CA TYR A 339 -2.80 -36.98 -10.07
C TYR A 339 -3.51 -37.19 -11.41
N SER A 340 -4.73 -36.69 -11.52
CA SER A 340 -5.47 -36.69 -12.79
C SER A 340 -6.34 -35.46 -12.92
N PHE A 341 -6.51 -34.97 -14.13
CA PHE A 341 -7.44 -33.91 -14.47
C PHE A 341 -8.00 -34.11 -15.89
N LYS A 342 -9.11 -33.45 -16.17
CA LYS A 342 -9.68 -33.40 -17.52
C LYS A 342 -9.31 -32.07 -18.18
N ASP A 343 -8.76 -32.13 -19.36
CA ASP A 343 -8.48 -30.94 -20.17
C ASP A 343 -9.77 -30.30 -20.71
N LYS A 344 -9.66 -29.17 -21.41
CA LYS A 344 -10.78 -28.44 -22.01
C LYS A 344 -11.53 -29.28 -23.06
N ASN A 345 -10.90 -30.33 -23.61
CA ASN A 345 -11.46 -31.24 -24.60
C ASN A 345 -12.06 -32.50 -23.96
N GLY A 346 -12.10 -32.59 -22.63
CA GLY A 346 -12.61 -33.74 -21.88
C GLY A 346 -11.66 -34.94 -21.82
N ARG A 347 -10.41 -34.80 -22.29
CA ARG A 347 -9.39 -35.87 -22.20
C ARG A 347 -8.83 -35.90 -20.79
N THR A 348 -8.73 -37.11 -20.23
CA THR A 348 -8.13 -37.31 -18.91
C THR A 348 -6.60 -37.41 -19.06
N THR A 349 -5.88 -36.53 -18.41
CA THR A 349 -4.42 -36.59 -18.22
C THR A 349 -4.13 -37.12 -16.83
N SER A 350 -3.37 -38.23 -16.76
CA SER A 350 -2.93 -38.83 -15.48
C SER A 350 -1.41 -38.84 -15.44
N PHE A 351 -0.85 -38.55 -14.29
CA PHE A 351 0.60 -38.53 -14.06
C PHE A 351 0.90 -38.87 -12.59
N GLU A 352 2.13 -39.28 -12.35
CA GLU A 352 2.65 -39.50 -11.00
C GLU A 352 3.83 -38.56 -10.75
N ILE A 353 3.94 -38.08 -9.52
CA ILE A 353 5.04 -37.20 -9.11
C ILE A 353 5.58 -37.63 -7.75
N TYR A 354 6.90 -37.63 -7.59
CA TYR A 354 7.52 -37.69 -6.29
C TYR A 354 7.22 -36.41 -5.54
N GLU A 355 6.53 -36.54 -4.43
CA GLU A 355 6.04 -35.42 -3.63
C GLU A 355 6.39 -35.63 -2.17
N LYS A 356 6.94 -34.61 -1.53
CA LYS A 356 7.04 -34.56 -0.07
C LYS A 356 5.77 -33.96 0.49
N ARG A 357 5.21 -34.64 1.47
CA ARG A 357 4.08 -34.17 2.27
C ARG A 357 4.56 -33.84 3.67
N VAL A 358 4.32 -32.61 4.12
CA VAL A 358 4.66 -32.11 5.44
C VAL A 358 3.38 -31.78 6.18
N VAL A 359 3.05 -32.57 7.19
CA VAL A 359 1.92 -32.30 8.08
C VAL A 359 2.43 -31.51 9.27
N THR A 360 1.71 -30.44 9.59
CA THR A 360 2.00 -29.61 10.75
C THR A 360 0.79 -29.56 11.68
N PHE A 361 1.03 -29.50 12.97
CA PHE A 361 0.03 -29.24 13.99
C PHE A 361 0.43 -28.04 14.83
N ASN A 362 -0.44 -27.03 14.87
CA ASN A 362 -0.23 -25.82 15.65
C ASN A 362 -1.26 -25.74 16.78
N PRO A 363 -0.85 -25.79 18.07
CA PRO A 363 -1.77 -25.79 19.21
C PRO A 363 -2.65 -24.54 19.29
N LYS A 364 -2.07 -23.35 19.02
CA LYS A 364 -2.82 -22.08 19.05
C LYS A 364 -3.88 -22.04 17.95
N LEU A 365 -3.54 -22.54 16.76
CA LEU A 365 -4.49 -22.66 15.66
C LEU A 365 -5.56 -23.71 15.95
N ALA A 366 -5.20 -24.82 16.60
CA ALA A 366 -6.15 -25.86 17.01
C ALA A 366 -7.21 -25.29 17.95
N GLU A 367 -6.79 -24.57 18.98
CA GLU A 367 -7.70 -23.96 19.94
C GLU A 367 -8.64 -22.95 19.28
N LYS A 368 -8.09 -22.05 18.44
CA LYS A 368 -8.91 -21.10 17.68
C LYS A 368 -9.94 -21.81 16.80
N LYS A 369 -9.54 -22.88 16.09
CA LYS A 369 -10.44 -23.64 15.21
C LYS A 369 -11.51 -24.40 15.97
N ARG A 370 -11.18 -24.95 17.13
CA ARG A 370 -12.16 -25.59 18.03
C ARG A 370 -13.22 -24.59 18.47
N GLN A 371 -12.82 -23.42 18.91
CA GLN A 371 -13.76 -22.35 19.29
C GLN A 371 -14.65 -21.90 18.12
N GLU A 372 -14.09 -21.76 16.90
CA GLU A 372 -14.89 -21.47 15.71
C GLU A 372 -15.93 -22.57 15.42
N ILE A 373 -15.54 -23.85 15.53
CA ILE A 373 -16.45 -24.98 15.33
C ILE A 373 -17.56 -24.95 16.39
N LEU A 374 -17.23 -24.79 17.68
CA LEU A 374 -18.20 -24.75 18.76
C LEU A 374 -19.20 -23.59 18.58
N LYS A 375 -18.73 -22.39 18.19
CA LYS A 375 -19.62 -21.27 17.86
C LYS A 375 -20.57 -21.58 16.70
N MET A 376 -20.10 -22.30 15.67
CA MET A 376 -20.98 -22.73 14.58
C MET A 376 -22.03 -23.73 15.06
N VAL A 377 -21.67 -24.64 15.96
CA VAL A 377 -22.59 -25.60 16.57
C VAL A 377 -23.64 -24.89 17.43
N ASP A 378 -23.22 -23.92 18.25
CA ASP A 378 -24.14 -23.09 19.05
C ASP A 378 -25.15 -22.34 18.17
N ASN A 379 -24.67 -21.80 17.03
CA ASN A 379 -25.55 -21.17 16.05
C ASN A 379 -26.57 -22.15 15.46
N VAL A 380 -26.13 -23.38 15.12
CA VAL A 380 -27.04 -24.44 14.63
C VAL A 380 -28.13 -24.75 15.67
N ILE A 381 -27.75 -24.91 16.93
CA ILE A 381 -28.69 -25.17 18.04
C ILE A 381 -29.68 -24.00 18.15
N GLY A 382 -29.21 -22.77 18.12
CA GLY A 382 -30.05 -21.57 18.20
C GLY A 382 -31.01 -21.41 17.01
N LEU A 383 -30.57 -21.78 15.79
CA LEU A 383 -31.37 -21.71 14.57
C LEU A 383 -32.40 -22.87 14.50
N SER A 384 -32.01 -24.07 14.89
CA SER A 384 -32.91 -25.23 14.92
C SER A 384 -34.11 -25.03 15.85
N ALA A 385 -33.91 -24.32 16.97
CA ALA A 385 -34.97 -23.94 17.88
C ALA A 385 -36.00 -22.94 17.29
N ARG A 386 -35.68 -22.27 16.19
CA ARG A 386 -36.49 -21.21 15.56
C ARG A 386 -37.11 -21.59 14.21
N SER A 387 -37.02 -22.82 13.79
CA SER A 387 -37.47 -23.27 12.45
C SER A 387 -36.86 -22.42 11.30
N ALA A 388 -35.57 -22.15 11.38
CA ALA A 388 -34.84 -21.33 10.40
C ALA A 388 -34.78 -21.97 9.00
N LYS A 389 -34.67 -21.15 7.97
CA LYS A 389 -34.51 -21.61 6.59
C LYS A 389 -33.08 -22.13 6.37
N ARG A 390 -32.91 -23.07 5.42
CA ARG A 390 -31.61 -23.67 5.08
C ARG A 390 -30.52 -22.64 4.80
N CYS A 391 -30.83 -21.54 4.16
CA CYS A 391 -29.86 -20.47 3.84
C CYS A 391 -29.33 -19.73 5.08
N GLU A 392 -30.07 -19.76 6.22
CA GLU A 392 -29.65 -19.08 7.44
C GLU A 392 -28.54 -19.83 8.20
N TYR A 393 -28.37 -21.13 7.92
CA TYR A 393 -27.29 -21.93 8.52
C TYR A 393 -25.91 -21.64 7.92
N GLY A 394 -25.84 -21.08 6.69
CA GLY A 394 -24.56 -20.80 6.03
C GLY A 394 -23.61 -22.00 6.07
N ASP A 395 -22.34 -21.76 6.41
CA ASP A 395 -21.31 -22.82 6.51
C ASP A 395 -21.56 -23.82 7.65
N ALA A 396 -22.41 -23.49 8.61
CA ALA A 396 -22.75 -24.38 9.73
C ALA A 396 -23.69 -25.52 9.31
N ILE A 397 -24.28 -25.48 8.12
CA ILE A 397 -25.17 -26.51 7.58
C ILE A 397 -24.51 -27.89 7.51
N LYS A 398 -23.18 -27.94 7.36
CA LYS A 398 -22.42 -29.21 7.37
C LYS A 398 -22.50 -29.99 8.68
N TYR A 399 -22.88 -29.34 9.78
CA TYR A 399 -23.09 -29.94 11.09
C TYR A 399 -24.55 -30.32 11.35
N THR A 400 -25.37 -30.30 10.30
CA THR A 400 -26.79 -30.67 10.38
C THR A 400 -27.11 -31.82 9.44
N ASN A 401 -27.99 -32.73 9.93
CA ASN A 401 -28.69 -33.67 9.10
C ASN A 401 -30.12 -33.15 8.92
N LEU A 402 -30.54 -32.92 7.69
CA LEU A 402 -31.89 -32.50 7.37
C LEU A 402 -32.75 -33.77 7.15
N VAL A 403 -33.64 -34.02 8.05
CA VAL A 403 -34.53 -35.19 8.01
C VAL A 403 -35.96 -34.70 7.88
N SER A 404 -36.71 -35.20 6.90
CA SER A 404 -38.15 -34.95 6.77
C SER A 404 -38.92 -35.95 7.60
N THR A 405 -39.80 -35.46 8.52
CA THR A 405 -40.67 -36.30 9.37
C THR A 405 -42.12 -35.88 9.22
N ASP A 406 -43.03 -36.87 9.40
CA ASP A 406 -44.45 -36.62 9.59
C ASP A 406 -44.75 -36.12 11.02
N SER A 407 -46.05 -35.92 11.32
CA SER A 407 -46.51 -35.49 12.66
C SER A 407 -46.18 -36.49 13.78
N ASP A 408 -45.92 -37.74 13.42
CA ASP A 408 -45.65 -38.85 14.34
C ASP A 408 -44.16 -39.18 14.44
N GLY A 409 -43.29 -38.38 13.75
CA GLY A 409 -41.85 -38.54 13.80
C GLY A 409 -41.28 -39.55 12.80
N ASN A 410 -42.06 -40.11 11.90
CA ASN A 410 -41.59 -41.02 10.85
C ASN A 410 -41.00 -40.23 9.68
N LEU A 411 -39.95 -40.77 9.03
CA LEU A 411 -39.30 -40.20 7.85
C LEU A 411 -40.30 -40.10 6.69
N THR A 412 -40.60 -38.89 6.25
CA THR A 412 -41.48 -38.59 5.10
C THR A 412 -40.99 -37.34 4.35
N ASP A 413 -41.61 -37.05 3.18
CA ASP A 413 -41.39 -35.82 2.41
C ASP A 413 -42.00 -34.54 3.05
N GLY A 414 -42.37 -34.60 4.36
CA GLY A 414 -43.08 -33.56 5.07
C GLY A 414 -42.21 -32.49 5.71
N LYS A 415 -42.30 -32.32 7.06
CA LYS A 415 -41.55 -31.30 7.80
C LYS A 415 -40.07 -31.68 7.95
N VAL A 416 -39.20 -30.74 7.68
CA VAL A 416 -37.75 -30.91 7.86
C VAL A 416 -37.40 -30.69 9.33
N VAL A 417 -36.84 -31.69 9.97
CA VAL A 417 -36.24 -31.61 11.30
C VAL A 417 -34.72 -31.53 11.14
N VAL A 418 -34.12 -30.59 11.82
CA VAL A 418 -32.66 -30.41 11.83
C VAL A 418 -32.09 -31.21 12.99
N GLN A 419 -31.28 -32.22 12.67
CA GLN A 419 -30.53 -32.98 13.66
C GLN A 419 -29.05 -32.54 13.62
N ILE A 420 -28.40 -32.54 14.80
CA ILE A 420 -26.97 -32.26 14.90
C ILE A 420 -26.20 -33.48 14.39
N ASN A 421 -25.23 -33.22 13.51
CA ASN A 421 -24.33 -34.24 13.00
C ASN A 421 -23.08 -34.34 13.90
N GLU A 422 -23.16 -35.06 14.98
CA GLU A 422 -22.07 -35.21 15.94
C GLU A 422 -20.82 -35.83 15.34
N GLU A 423 -20.95 -36.76 14.39
CA GLU A 423 -19.81 -37.39 13.70
C GLU A 423 -19.01 -36.35 12.90
N ALA A 424 -19.68 -35.47 12.16
CA ALA A 424 -19.04 -34.40 11.43
C ALA A 424 -18.33 -33.39 12.36
N ILE A 425 -18.93 -33.09 13.50
CA ILE A 425 -18.34 -32.20 14.51
C ILE A 425 -17.07 -32.85 15.08
N GLN A 426 -17.14 -34.11 15.51
CA GLN A 426 -15.98 -34.81 16.07
C GLN A 426 -14.82 -34.93 15.06
N LYS A 427 -15.10 -35.26 13.81
CA LYS A 427 -14.10 -35.29 12.75
C LYS A 427 -13.43 -33.94 12.56
N ASP A 428 -14.19 -32.84 12.54
CA ASP A 428 -13.67 -31.50 12.39
C ASP A 428 -12.86 -31.05 13.62
N LEU A 429 -13.25 -31.41 14.81
CA LEU A 429 -12.53 -31.13 16.06
C LEU A 429 -11.20 -31.91 16.15
N GLN A 430 -11.17 -33.16 15.71
CA GLN A 430 -9.95 -33.99 15.68
C GLN A 430 -8.89 -33.40 14.70
N LEU A 431 -9.34 -32.88 13.55
CA LEU A 431 -8.46 -32.31 12.53
C LEU A 431 -8.15 -30.82 12.77
N ALA A 432 -8.68 -30.22 13.86
CA ALA A 432 -8.41 -28.83 14.18
C ALA A 432 -6.92 -28.61 14.50
N GLY A 433 -6.32 -27.62 13.87
CA GLY A 433 -4.90 -27.27 14.04
C GLY A 433 -3.92 -28.01 13.12
N TYR A 434 -4.40 -29.03 12.41
CA TYR A 434 -3.60 -29.71 11.39
C TYR A 434 -3.66 -28.98 10.05
N ASN A 435 -2.51 -28.90 9.37
CA ASN A 435 -2.37 -28.44 7.99
C ASN A 435 -1.40 -29.36 7.26
N MET A 436 -1.61 -29.55 5.95
CA MET A 436 -0.72 -30.31 5.11
C MET A 436 -0.14 -29.41 4.02
N LEU A 437 1.17 -29.46 3.87
CA LEU A 437 1.90 -28.87 2.75
C LEU A 437 2.38 -29.98 1.83
N VAL A 438 2.27 -29.76 0.53
CA VAL A 438 2.73 -30.68 -0.50
C VAL A 438 3.74 -29.95 -1.38
N THR A 439 4.85 -30.63 -1.70
CA THR A 439 5.93 -30.00 -2.46
C THR A 439 6.68 -31.00 -3.35
N SER A 440 7.10 -30.53 -4.54
CA SER A 440 8.04 -31.24 -5.41
C SER A 440 9.49 -31.20 -4.87
N GLU A 441 9.77 -30.28 -3.93
CA GLU A 441 11.11 -30.07 -3.35
C GLU A 441 11.41 -31.15 -2.30
N VAL A 442 11.59 -32.39 -2.74
CA VAL A 442 11.68 -33.55 -1.85
C VAL A 442 12.93 -33.52 -0.95
N TYR A 443 13.97 -32.81 -1.32
CA TYR A 443 15.20 -32.66 -0.53
C TYR A 443 15.18 -31.42 0.40
N MET A 444 14.22 -30.50 0.22
CA MET A 444 14.09 -29.32 1.07
C MET A 444 13.68 -29.75 2.49
N PRO A 445 14.35 -29.31 3.56
CA PRO A 445 13.93 -29.60 4.94
C PRO A 445 12.50 -29.16 5.22
N ALA A 446 11.74 -29.94 5.99
CA ALA A 446 10.33 -29.64 6.31
C ALA A 446 10.14 -28.26 6.97
N ILE A 447 11.13 -27.82 7.76
CA ILE A 447 11.10 -26.49 8.39
C ILE A 447 11.19 -25.39 7.32
N GLU A 448 12.03 -25.55 6.30
CA GLU A 448 12.16 -24.60 5.20
C GLU A 448 10.88 -24.58 4.35
N VAL A 449 10.25 -25.74 4.09
CA VAL A 449 8.95 -25.83 3.42
C VAL A 449 7.88 -25.06 4.22
N TYR A 450 7.86 -25.25 5.54
CA TYR A 450 6.96 -24.55 6.44
C TYR A 450 7.16 -23.04 6.39
N ASP A 451 8.42 -22.58 6.50
CA ASP A 451 8.74 -21.15 6.50
C ASP A 451 8.46 -20.51 5.14
N ALA A 452 8.77 -21.19 4.04
CA ALA A 452 8.45 -20.73 2.70
C ALA A 452 6.93 -20.55 2.53
N TYR A 453 6.14 -21.56 2.95
CA TYR A 453 4.67 -21.44 2.88
C TYR A 453 4.14 -20.33 3.79
N HIS A 454 4.64 -20.19 5.00
CA HIS A 454 4.18 -19.16 5.92
C HIS A 454 4.54 -17.74 5.45
N ASN A 455 5.49 -17.58 4.56
CA ASN A 455 5.76 -16.31 3.91
C ASN A 455 4.64 -15.86 2.96
N LEU A 456 3.67 -16.72 2.65
CA LEU A 456 2.51 -16.37 1.82
C LEU A 456 1.65 -15.24 2.45
N TRP A 457 1.62 -15.09 3.79
CA TRP A 457 0.92 -13.98 4.44
C TRP A 457 1.35 -12.58 3.94
N ARG A 458 2.52 -12.50 3.34
CA ARG A 458 3.08 -11.25 2.81
C ARG A 458 2.35 -10.76 1.57
N ILE A 459 1.73 -11.67 0.81
CA ILE A 459 0.86 -11.27 -0.30
C ILE A 459 -0.47 -10.73 0.22
N GLU A 460 -0.99 -11.28 1.31
CA GLU A 460 -2.15 -10.75 2.01
C GLU A 460 -1.88 -9.33 2.54
N GLU A 461 -0.68 -9.09 3.09
CA GLU A 461 -0.24 -7.75 3.50
C GLU A 461 -0.19 -6.79 2.31
N THR A 462 0.23 -7.26 1.14
CA THR A 462 0.27 -6.47 -0.10
C THR A 462 -1.13 -6.12 -0.58
N PHE A 463 -2.08 -7.06 -0.54
CA PHE A 463 -3.49 -6.77 -0.81
C PHE A 463 -4.09 -5.80 0.21
N ARG A 464 -3.75 -5.93 1.48
CA ARG A 464 -4.19 -4.99 2.53
C ARG A 464 -3.64 -3.58 2.28
N LEU A 465 -2.37 -3.45 1.88
CA LEU A 465 -1.79 -2.18 1.45
C LEU A 465 -2.60 -1.56 0.30
N MET A 466 -2.89 -2.33 -0.73
CA MET A 466 -3.65 -1.88 -1.89
C MET A 466 -5.08 -1.47 -1.53
N LYS A 467 -5.79 -2.28 -0.71
CA LYS A 467 -7.18 -2.03 -0.32
C LYS A 467 -7.35 -0.90 0.68
N SER A 468 -6.43 -0.77 1.67
CA SER A 468 -6.57 0.19 2.77
C SER A 468 -5.73 1.46 2.54
N GLN A 469 -4.41 1.34 2.47
CA GLN A 469 -3.53 2.50 2.40
C GLN A 469 -3.62 3.25 1.06
N LEU A 470 -3.75 2.50 -0.02
CA LEU A 470 -3.87 3.06 -1.36
C LEU A 470 -5.33 3.20 -1.82
N SER A 471 -6.30 2.78 -1.01
CA SER A 471 -7.75 2.89 -1.29
C SER A 471 -8.08 2.52 -2.75
N ALA A 472 -7.66 1.32 -3.21
CA ALA A 472 -7.90 0.89 -4.59
C ALA A 472 -9.40 0.81 -4.94
N ARG A 473 -10.28 0.90 -3.97
CA ARG A 473 -11.75 0.99 -4.07
C ARG A 473 -12.28 2.15 -3.21
N PRO A 474 -13.49 2.70 -3.51
CA PRO A 474 -14.38 2.35 -4.62
C PRO A 474 -13.83 2.74 -5.99
N VAL A 475 -14.29 2.02 -7.04
CA VAL A 475 -13.92 2.26 -8.45
C VAL A 475 -15.16 2.66 -9.23
N TYR A 476 -15.16 3.89 -9.77
CA TYR A 476 -16.29 4.48 -10.51
C TYR A 476 -16.09 4.45 -12.04
N LEU A 477 -15.20 3.57 -12.52
CA LEU A 477 -14.96 3.38 -13.94
C LEU A 477 -15.88 2.31 -14.52
N GLN A 478 -16.26 2.46 -15.80
CA GLN A 478 -17.18 1.55 -16.45
C GLN A 478 -16.48 0.63 -17.45
N LYS A 479 -15.55 1.17 -18.26
CA LYS A 479 -14.86 0.39 -19.29
C LYS A 479 -13.84 -0.56 -18.65
N ARG A 480 -13.81 -1.80 -19.14
CA ARG A 480 -12.88 -2.85 -18.69
C ARG A 480 -11.42 -2.37 -18.69
N GLU A 481 -10.98 -1.77 -19.80
CA GLU A 481 -9.61 -1.29 -19.97
C GLU A 481 -9.29 -0.21 -18.94
N SER A 482 -10.19 0.74 -18.72
CA SER A 482 -10.01 1.80 -17.71
C SER A 482 -9.96 1.25 -16.28
N ILE A 483 -10.74 0.18 -15.98
CA ILE A 483 -10.68 -0.51 -14.68
C ILE A 483 -9.32 -1.17 -14.52
N ILE A 484 -8.85 -1.90 -15.53
CA ILE A 484 -7.51 -2.54 -15.51
C ILE A 484 -6.42 -1.48 -15.36
N GLY A 485 -6.48 -0.37 -16.10
CA GLY A 485 -5.55 0.75 -15.99
C GLY A 485 -5.52 1.37 -14.59
N HIS A 486 -6.68 1.49 -13.93
CA HIS A 486 -6.74 1.94 -12.53
C HIS A 486 -6.01 0.98 -11.58
N PHE A 487 -6.21 -0.34 -11.75
CA PHE A 487 -5.51 -1.32 -10.92
C PHE A 487 -4.02 -1.40 -11.24
N LEU A 488 -3.62 -1.12 -12.49
CA LEU A 488 -2.21 -0.96 -12.85
C LEU A 488 -1.57 0.23 -12.10
N VAL A 489 -2.24 1.38 -12.01
CA VAL A 489 -1.75 2.51 -11.19
C VAL A 489 -1.56 2.08 -9.73
N CYS A 490 -2.51 1.33 -9.16
CA CYS A 490 -2.38 0.81 -7.80
C CYS A 490 -1.22 -0.20 -7.68
N TYR A 491 -1.04 -1.07 -8.66
CA TYR A 491 0.05 -2.03 -8.73
C TYR A 491 1.42 -1.34 -8.77
N ILE A 492 1.60 -0.34 -9.62
CA ILE A 492 2.86 0.41 -9.69
C ILE A 492 3.13 1.19 -8.39
N ALA A 493 2.10 1.76 -7.76
CA ALA A 493 2.23 2.40 -6.44
C ALA A 493 2.71 1.40 -5.37
N VAL A 494 2.18 0.18 -5.36
CA VAL A 494 2.65 -0.92 -4.51
C VAL A 494 4.08 -1.30 -4.85
N LEU A 495 4.40 -1.51 -6.14
CA LEU A 495 5.73 -1.88 -6.61
C LEU A 495 6.79 -0.89 -6.10
N LEU A 496 6.61 0.40 -6.34
CA LEU A 496 7.57 1.43 -5.91
C LEU A 496 7.69 1.51 -4.38
N THR A 497 6.58 1.38 -3.66
CA THR A 497 6.58 1.36 -2.19
C THR A 497 7.31 0.13 -1.65
N ARG A 498 7.14 -1.04 -2.27
CA ARG A 498 7.84 -2.28 -1.87
C ARG A 498 9.33 -2.24 -2.22
N ILE A 499 9.70 -1.60 -3.33
CA ILE A 499 11.12 -1.33 -3.64
C ILE A 499 11.74 -0.44 -2.56
N LEU A 500 11.08 0.65 -2.15
CA LEU A 500 11.53 1.47 -1.01
C LEU A 500 11.73 0.61 0.23
N GLN A 501 10.74 -0.18 0.62
CA GLN A 501 10.78 -0.97 1.84
C GLN A 501 11.87 -2.03 1.81
N PHE A 502 11.92 -2.86 0.77
CA PHE A 502 12.75 -4.07 0.77
C PHE A 502 14.11 -3.89 0.10
N LYS A 503 14.17 -3.15 -1.01
CA LYS A 503 15.44 -2.97 -1.74
C LYS A 503 16.26 -1.80 -1.19
N ILE A 504 15.63 -0.71 -0.81
CA ILE A 504 16.32 0.50 -0.33
C ILE A 504 16.50 0.45 1.20
N PHE A 505 15.40 0.35 1.95
CA PHE A 505 15.44 0.40 3.41
C PHE A 505 15.67 -0.96 4.09
N LYS A 506 15.86 -2.05 3.31
CA LYS A 506 16.16 -3.40 3.82
C LYS A 506 15.19 -3.84 4.93
N ASN A 507 13.92 -3.48 4.78
CA ASN A 507 12.83 -3.77 5.72
C ASN A 507 12.99 -3.18 7.14
N HIS A 508 13.84 -2.15 7.33
CA HIS A 508 13.96 -1.47 8.62
C HIS A 508 12.72 -0.62 8.98
N TYR A 509 11.90 -0.30 7.99
CA TYR A 509 10.69 0.50 8.16
C TYR A 509 9.48 -0.23 7.59
N SER A 510 8.36 -0.17 8.32
CA SER A 510 7.09 -0.67 7.79
C SER A 510 6.60 0.19 6.62
N THR A 511 5.78 -0.39 5.75
CA THR A 511 5.12 0.35 4.66
C THR A 511 4.33 1.56 5.19
N GLU A 512 3.66 1.40 6.34
CA GLU A 512 2.91 2.48 6.98
C GLU A 512 3.82 3.63 7.39
N THR A 513 4.98 3.35 7.97
CA THR A 513 5.97 4.37 8.35
C THR A 513 6.45 5.16 7.13
N ILE A 514 6.71 4.46 6.02
CA ILE A 514 7.15 5.07 4.76
C ILE A 514 6.05 5.97 4.17
N ILE A 515 4.84 5.44 4.03
CA ILE A 515 3.70 6.20 3.48
C ILE A 515 3.35 7.41 4.36
N ASN A 516 3.37 7.25 5.69
CA ASN A 516 3.13 8.35 6.61
C ASN A 516 4.19 9.45 6.50
N PHE A 517 5.46 9.08 6.29
CA PHE A 517 6.51 10.07 6.00
C PHE A 517 6.22 10.82 4.70
N ILE A 518 5.89 10.10 3.62
CA ILE A 518 5.57 10.69 2.31
C ILE A 518 4.40 11.67 2.43
N ARG A 519 3.33 11.28 3.12
CA ARG A 519 2.13 12.11 3.28
C ARG A 519 2.35 13.35 4.13
N LYS A 520 3.15 13.25 5.17
CA LYS A 520 3.36 14.33 6.15
C LYS A 520 4.47 15.30 5.77
N PHE A 521 5.33 14.96 4.81
CA PHE A 521 6.38 15.87 4.40
C PHE A 521 5.80 16.94 3.47
N GLN A 522 5.33 18.02 4.08
CA GLN A 522 4.70 19.14 3.41
C GLN A 522 5.52 20.40 3.60
N VAL A 523 5.47 21.26 2.60
CA VAL A 523 6.13 22.57 2.57
C VAL A 523 5.14 23.63 2.12
N MET A 524 5.31 24.86 2.61
CA MET A 524 4.49 25.99 2.26
C MET A 524 5.37 27.11 1.71
N LYS A 525 4.99 27.70 0.59
CA LYS A 525 5.70 28.83 0.01
C LYS A 525 5.60 30.03 0.95
N CYS A 526 6.70 30.63 1.31
CA CYS A 526 6.74 31.78 2.22
C CYS A 526 7.25 33.06 1.56
N SER A 527 7.90 32.94 0.40
CA SER A 527 8.40 34.06 -0.39
C SER A 527 8.78 33.56 -1.78
N GLN A 528 9.19 34.47 -2.68
CA GLN A 528 9.77 34.09 -3.97
C GLN A 528 11.07 33.26 -3.82
N LYS A 529 11.70 33.28 -2.64
CA LYS A 529 12.99 32.65 -2.37
C LYS A 529 12.89 31.23 -1.79
N GLY A 530 11.72 30.81 -1.24
CA GLY A 530 11.67 29.47 -0.65
C GLY A 530 10.39 29.08 0.07
N TYR A 531 10.49 27.93 0.75
CA TYR A 531 9.39 27.20 1.36
C TYR A 531 9.73 26.82 2.81
N PHE A 532 8.80 26.97 3.73
CA PHE A 532 8.89 26.40 5.09
C PHE A 532 8.46 24.95 5.09
N SER A 533 9.20 24.13 5.82
CA SER A 533 8.87 22.71 6.05
C SER A 533 8.09 22.53 7.34
N PHE A 534 7.03 21.73 7.28
CA PHE A 534 6.26 21.29 8.43
C PHE A 534 6.62 19.87 8.89
N GLN A 535 7.67 19.29 8.30
CA GLN A 535 8.10 17.94 8.61
C GLN A 535 8.58 17.82 10.05
N LYS A 536 7.88 17.02 10.85
CA LYS A 536 8.40 16.53 12.13
C LYS A 536 9.33 15.35 11.86
N LEU A 537 10.57 15.47 12.31
CA LEU A 537 11.55 14.40 12.13
C LEU A 537 11.16 13.17 12.97
N ASN A 538 10.92 12.06 12.27
CA ASN A 538 10.87 10.73 12.84
C ASN A 538 12.18 9.99 12.55
N GLN A 539 12.32 8.75 13.03
CA GLN A 539 13.53 7.96 12.83
C GLN A 539 13.88 7.79 11.33
N LEU A 540 12.88 7.61 10.46
CA LEU A 540 13.10 7.52 9.01
C LEU A 540 13.73 8.83 8.47
N GLY A 541 13.24 9.99 8.89
CA GLY A 541 13.80 11.29 8.50
C GLY A 541 15.24 11.48 8.98
N VAL A 542 15.56 11.00 10.18
CA VAL A 542 16.92 11.01 10.73
C VAL A 542 17.84 10.13 9.89
N ASP A 543 17.40 8.93 9.55
CA ASP A 543 18.18 7.98 8.75
C ASP A 543 18.32 8.41 7.29
N LEU A 544 17.29 9.02 6.69
CA LEU A 544 17.38 9.61 5.35
C LEU A 544 18.52 10.64 5.29
N TYR A 545 18.63 11.50 6.27
CA TYR A 545 19.72 12.47 6.36
C TYR A 545 21.07 11.79 6.67
N GLY A 546 21.13 10.95 7.71
CA GLY A 546 22.37 10.38 8.23
C GLY A 546 22.96 9.29 7.34
N LYS A 547 22.16 8.25 7.03
CA LYS A 547 22.60 7.06 6.27
C LYS A 547 22.52 7.27 4.77
N TYR A 548 21.40 7.84 4.30
CA TYR A 548 21.11 7.92 2.87
C TYR A 548 21.55 9.26 2.23
N LYS A 549 22.04 10.20 3.06
CA LYS A 549 22.55 11.51 2.64
C LYS A 549 21.52 12.37 1.90
N VAL A 550 20.24 12.17 2.20
CA VAL A 550 19.13 12.94 1.65
C VAL A 550 18.77 14.08 2.61
N ASN A 551 18.83 15.32 2.16
CA ASN A 551 18.60 16.48 3.03
C ASN A 551 17.11 16.74 3.24
N VAL A 552 16.54 16.10 4.27
CA VAL A 552 15.14 16.23 4.68
C VAL A 552 14.97 16.97 6.03
N ARG A 553 16.06 17.58 6.57
CA ARG A 553 16.06 18.18 7.92
C ARG A 553 15.88 19.70 7.91
N ASN A 554 15.87 20.33 6.73
CA ASN A 554 15.77 21.77 6.67
C ASN A 554 14.39 22.26 7.12
N GLY A 555 14.34 23.25 8.01
CA GLY A 555 13.13 24.00 8.32
C GLY A 555 12.71 24.96 7.19
N PHE A 556 13.64 25.24 6.27
CA PHE A 556 13.44 26.08 5.11
C PHE A 556 14.19 25.52 3.89
N TYR A 557 13.50 25.45 2.75
CA TYR A 557 14.03 24.99 1.48
C TYR A 557 14.02 26.11 0.47
N THR A 558 15.13 26.32 -0.22
CA THR A 558 15.14 27.15 -1.45
C THR A 558 14.52 26.38 -2.61
N LYS A 559 14.12 27.08 -3.66
CA LYS A 559 13.60 26.45 -4.89
C LYS A 559 14.60 25.44 -5.46
N LEU A 560 15.89 25.76 -5.51
CA LEU A 560 16.94 24.86 -5.96
C LEU A 560 17.04 23.59 -5.11
N GLN A 561 16.95 23.70 -3.78
CA GLN A 561 16.98 22.54 -2.90
C GLN A 561 15.77 21.60 -3.11
N ILE A 562 14.59 22.15 -3.42
CA ILE A 562 13.42 21.36 -3.79
C ILE A 562 13.65 20.67 -5.14
N GLU A 563 14.14 21.40 -6.14
CA GLU A 563 14.49 20.86 -7.46
C GLU A 563 15.55 19.75 -7.33
N ASP A 564 16.56 19.92 -6.49
CA ASP A 564 17.58 18.89 -6.22
C ASP A 564 16.98 17.63 -5.58
N LEU A 565 16.04 17.78 -4.64
CA LEU A 565 15.32 16.64 -4.05
C LEU A 565 14.45 15.90 -5.08
N LEU A 566 13.76 16.65 -5.94
CA LEU A 566 12.84 16.09 -6.93
C LEU A 566 13.55 15.51 -8.16
N ASN A 567 14.71 16.07 -8.56
CA ASN A 567 15.45 15.70 -9.77
C ASN A 567 16.66 14.80 -9.52
N ASN A 568 16.77 14.22 -8.35
CA ASN A 568 17.75 13.16 -8.04
C ASN A 568 19.23 13.59 -8.05
N ARG A 569 19.54 14.89 -8.05
CA ARG A 569 20.94 15.34 -8.06
C ARG A 569 21.72 14.96 -6.79
N ASN A 570 21.00 14.67 -5.65
CA ASN A 570 21.55 14.20 -4.38
C ASN A 570 20.56 13.35 -3.55
N SER A 571 19.51 12.78 -4.13
CA SER A 571 18.34 12.29 -3.38
C SER A 571 18.05 10.80 -3.48
N THR A 572 18.79 10.02 -4.28
CA THR A 572 18.65 8.56 -4.21
C THR A 572 19.31 8.06 -2.93
N PRO A 573 18.56 7.35 -2.07
CA PRO A 573 19.19 6.61 -0.98
C PRO A 573 20.14 5.59 -1.61
N ARG A 574 21.42 5.96 -1.74
CA ARG A 574 22.43 5.04 -2.25
C ARG A 574 22.58 3.94 -1.22
N THR A 575 22.31 2.72 -1.62
CA THR A 575 22.73 1.55 -0.84
C THR A 575 24.24 1.69 -0.68
N THR A 576 24.69 1.91 0.55
CA THR A 576 26.12 1.72 0.87
C THR A 576 26.45 0.29 0.45
N ARG A 577 27.25 0.14 -0.60
CA ARG A 577 27.92 -1.12 -0.88
C ARG A 577 28.83 -1.39 0.33
N ASN A 578 28.43 -2.34 1.17
CA ASN A 578 29.38 -3.06 2.04
C ASN A 578 29.90 -4.24 1.25
#